data_1afbf08c7a6a0778124b466fc2c439f4
#
_entry.id   1afbf08c7a6a0778124b466fc2c439f4
#
_cell.length_a   1.000
_cell.length_b   1.000
_cell.length_c   1.000
_cell.angle_alpha   90.00
_cell.angle_beta   90.00
_cell.angle_gamma   90.00
#
_symmetry.space_group_name_H-M   'P 1'
#
loop_
_entity.id
_entity.type
_entity.pdbx_description
1 polymer ?
#
loop_
_entity_poly.entity_id
_entity_poly.type
_entity_poly.pdbx_seq_one_letter_code
_entity_poly.pdbx_strand_id
1 'polypeptide(L)'
;MNIIKLICTTAISVIGAIYAYRTIFTIVGFFFTKKFKPAQNLHKYAVVISARNESAVIGNLIESINLQDYPSELVTVFVVADNCDDNTAEIARAHGAVCYERFDKEHATKGFALQFLFNQIERDYGILNFEGYFVFDADNLLKRDFISRMNDAFDSGERIITSYRNTKNLDDNLIAAGYALHWLRTARFESRGRSVLNFSTRLQGTGYLVASDLLRDGWHHTSLTEDREFSTVAAAKGVRISYQHLAEFYDEQPTNLKIVWRQRTRWAKGHLYAFTHCFRDLMRGIVNHKNIVKKLICFDMNLLNTPYVMIMVPLKLISAVLAVLTATGDTAWWALTLDIFKILIFEHFGIIPIGLLLFITEHKRIQKISFFKKIFYALTFPLFSMIGDAATWVASVTHVTWQPIPHDAKVKIEELEKKI
;
A
#
# COMPACT_ATOMS: atom_id res chain seq x y z
N MET A 1 -17.80 -11.35 -37.39
CA MET A 1 -17.52 -12.17 -36.19
C MET A 1 -16.04 -12.46 -36.02
N ASN A 2 -15.34 -13.02 -37.03
CA ASN A 2 -13.89 -13.32 -36.96
C ASN A 2 -13.03 -12.06 -36.72
N ILE A 3 -13.39 -10.89 -37.27
CA ILE A 3 -12.65 -9.64 -37.08
C ILE A 3 -12.73 -9.16 -35.62
N ILE A 4 -13.91 -9.21 -34.98
CA ILE A 4 -14.07 -8.78 -33.57
C ILE A 4 -13.27 -9.70 -32.65
N LYS A 5 -13.30 -11.01 -32.90
CA LYS A 5 -12.48 -11.99 -32.15
C LYS A 5 -10.99 -11.68 -32.31
N LEU A 6 -10.52 -11.38 -33.51
CA LEU A 6 -9.13 -10.99 -33.77
C LEU A 6 -8.76 -9.71 -33.01
N ILE A 7 -9.63 -8.69 -33.03
CA ILE A 7 -9.41 -7.44 -32.26
C ILE A 7 -9.28 -7.73 -30.77
N CYS A 8 -10.21 -8.51 -30.19
CA CYS A 8 -10.18 -8.84 -28.76
C CYS A 8 -8.90 -9.62 -28.39
N THR A 9 -8.54 -10.65 -29.16
CA THR A 9 -7.34 -11.46 -28.87
C THR A 9 -6.06 -10.65 -29.04
N THR A 10 -5.99 -9.78 -30.06
CA THR A 10 -4.87 -8.86 -30.24
C THR A 10 -4.78 -7.86 -29.08
N ALA A 11 -5.89 -7.25 -28.66
CA ALA A 11 -5.93 -6.34 -27.53
C ALA A 11 -5.48 -7.03 -26.22
N ILE A 12 -5.95 -8.24 -25.95
CA ILE A 12 -5.53 -9.05 -24.79
C ILE A 12 -4.01 -9.28 -24.83
N SER A 13 -3.48 -9.69 -26.00
CA SER A 13 -2.04 -9.96 -26.17
C SER A 13 -1.19 -8.70 -25.99
N VAL A 14 -1.60 -7.58 -26.58
CA VAL A 14 -0.89 -6.31 -26.46
C VAL A 14 -0.91 -5.80 -25.00
N ILE A 15 -2.06 -5.81 -24.34
CA ILE A 15 -2.16 -5.42 -22.93
C ILE A 15 -1.31 -6.36 -22.06
N GLY A 16 -1.39 -7.68 -22.29
CA GLY A 16 -0.56 -8.66 -21.58
C GLY A 16 0.93 -8.38 -21.75
N ALA A 17 1.40 -8.09 -22.97
CA ALA A 17 2.80 -7.73 -23.25
C ALA A 17 3.20 -6.44 -22.56
N ILE A 18 2.32 -5.40 -22.57
CA ILE A 18 2.55 -4.15 -21.86
C ILE A 18 2.75 -4.38 -20.36
N TYR A 19 1.99 -5.28 -19.74
CA TYR A 19 2.11 -5.57 -18.31
C TYR A 19 3.23 -6.57 -17.98
N ALA A 20 3.73 -7.33 -18.97
CA ALA A 20 4.74 -8.38 -18.75
C ALA A 20 6.07 -7.85 -18.19
N TYR A 21 6.45 -6.56 -18.49
CA TYR A 21 7.67 -5.97 -17.95
C TYR A 21 7.69 -5.96 -16.41
N ARG A 22 6.53 -5.98 -15.75
CA ARG A 22 6.42 -6.01 -14.29
C ARG A 22 7.04 -7.28 -13.70
N THR A 23 7.13 -8.35 -14.47
CA THR A 23 7.84 -9.57 -14.09
C THR A 23 9.33 -9.31 -13.82
N ILE A 24 9.92 -8.32 -14.50
CA ILE A 24 11.31 -7.90 -14.27
C ILE A 24 11.49 -7.45 -12.81
N PHE A 25 10.54 -6.65 -12.28
CA PHE A 25 10.60 -6.21 -10.87
C PHE A 25 10.50 -7.40 -9.91
N THR A 26 9.65 -8.38 -10.21
CA THR A 26 9.52 -9.60 -9.41
C THR A 26 10.83 -10.39 -9.39
N ILE A 27 11.43 -10.62 -10.57
CA ILE A 27 12.71 -11.35 -10.70
C ILE A 27 13.83 -10.61 -9.97
N VAL A 28 13.98 -9.30 -10.25
CA VAL A 28 15.02 -8.48 -9.61
C VAL A 28 14.81 -8.42 -8.10
N GLY A 29 13.57 -8.22 -7.64
CA GLY A 29 13.22 -8.19 -6.21
C GLY A 29 13.43 -9.53 -5.52
N PHE A 30 13.35 -10.65 -6.24
CA PHE A 30 13.67 -11.97 -5.68
C PHE A 30 15.16 -12.09 -5.34
N PHE A 31 16.04 -11.70 -6.24
CA PHE A 31 17.49 -11.92 -6.08
C PHE A 31 18.22 -10.76 -5.40
N PHE A 32 17.80 -9.51 -5.62
CA PHE A 32 18.56 -8.33 -5.23
C PHE A 32 17.80 -7.45 -4.23
N THR A 33 18.55 -6.69 -3.42
CA THR A 33 18.04 -5.68 -2.49
C THR A 33 18.92 -4.44 -2.60
N LYS A 34 18.31 -3.26 -2.76
CA LYS A 34 19.03 -1.99 -2.61
C LYS A 34 19.39 -1.81 -1.14
N LYS A 35 20.67 -1.61 -0.86
CA LYS A 35 21.18 -1.29 0.47
C LYS A 35 21.61 0.17 0.47
N PHE A 36 21.20 0.89 1.49
CA PHE A 36 21.70 2.22 1.78
C PHE A 36 22.92 2.12 2.69
N LYS A 37 23.88 3.02 2.53
CA LYS A 37 25.01 3.11 3.45
C LYS A 37 24.53 3.67 4.78
N PRO A 38 25.19 3.37 5.90
CA PRO A 38 24.92 4.04 7.16
C PRO A 38 25.00 5.57 6.98
N ALA A 39 24.04 6.28 7.54
CA ALA A 39 23.95 7.73 7.44
C ALA A 39 25.17 8.40 8.10
N GLN A 40 25.63 9.49 7.53
CA GLN A 40 26.67 10.34 8.11
C GLN A 40 26.08 11.43 8.99
N ASN A 41 24.84 11.84 8.68
CA ASN A 41 24.10 12.87 9.40
C ASN A 41 22.83 12.30 10.02
N LEU A 42 22.53 12.79 11.20
CA LEU A 42 21.25 12.54 11.88
C LEU A 42 20.33 13.72 11.62
N HIS A 43 19.18 13.44 11.04
CA HIS A 43 18.20 14.45 10.64
C HIS A 43 17.08 14.59 11.66
N LYS A 44 16.52 15.79 11.77
CA LYS A 44 15.39 16.05 12.67
C LYS A 44 14.07 15.70 12.01
N TYR A 45 13.29 14.84 12.67
CA TYR A 45 12.05 14.31 12.12
C TYR A 45 10.83 14.69 12.97
N ALA A 46 9.70 14.88 12.29
CA ALA A 46 8.39 14.82 12.90
C ALA A 46 7.73 13.46 12.56
N VAL A 47 7.04 12.89 13.52
CA VAL A 47 6.15 11.72 13.29
C VAL A 47 4.72 12.23 13.36
N VAL A 48 3.93 12.02 12.32
CA VAL A 48 2.53 12.44 12.24
C VAL A 48 1.61 11.22 12.24
N ILE A 49 0.65 11.21 13.15
CA ILE A 49 -0.27 10.10 13.38
C ILE A 49 -1.70 10.64 13.33
N SER A 50 -2.53 10.06 12.47
CA SER A 50 -3.97 10.30 12.48
C SER A 50 -4.67 9.18 13.23
N ALA A 51 -5.44 9.51 14.27
CA ALA A 51 -6.12 8.56 15.13
C ALA A 51 -7.61 8.89 15.24
N ARG A 52 -8.47 7.86 15.16
CA ARG A 52 -9.90 7.99 15.41
C ARG A 52 -10.41 6.82 16.22
N ASN A 53 -10.67 7.05 17.51
CA ASN A 53 -11.07 6.02 18.47
C ASN A 53 -10.04 4.87 18.54
N GLU A 54 -8.78 5.23 18.76
CA GLU A 54 -7.63 4.32 18.78
C GLU A 54 -7.00 4.22 20.17
N SER A 55 -7.78 4.46 21.23
CA SER A 55 -7.31 4.44 22.63
C SER A 55 -6.66 3.11 23.03
N ALA A 56 -7.05 2.01 22.38
CA ALA A 56 -6.52 0.67 22.66
C ALA A 56 -5.07 0.48 22.17
N VAL A 57 -4.63 1.21 21.13
CA VAL A 57 -3.38 0.91 20.39
C VAL A 57 -2.42 2.09 20.29
N ILE A 58 -2.90 3.35 20.33
CA ILE A 58 -2.09 4.56 20.12
C ILE A 58 -0.90 4.66 21.08
N GLY A 59 -1.07 4.28 22.34
CA GLY A 59 -0.01 4.29 23.34
C GLY A 59 1.14 3.35 22.98
N ASN A 60 0.84 2.17 22.46
CA ASN A 60 1.86 1.19 22.05
C ASN A 60 2.68 1.67 20.85
N LEU A 61 2.06 2.38 19.89
CA LEU A 61 2.78 3.01 18.79
C LEU A 61 3.75 4.06 19.32
N ILE A 62 3.28 5.00 20.14
CA ILE A 62 4.13 6.09 20.68
C ILE A 62 5.26 5.51 21.53
N GLU A 63 4.99 4.47 22.34
CA GLU A 63 6.01 3.75 23.09
C GLU A 63 7.07 3.15 22.17
N SER A 64 6.67 2.52 21.05
CA SER A 64 7.60 1.95 20.06
C SER A 64 8.44 3.01 19.34
N ILE A 65 7.93 4.23 19.19
CA ILE A 65 8.69 5.39 18.67
C ILE A 65 9.69 5.89 19.70
N ASN A 66 9.30 5.98 20.97
CA ASN A 66 10.19 6.41 22.05
C ASN A 66 11.34 5.41 22.32
N LEU A 67 11.18 4.15 21.93
CA LEU A 67 12.17 3.08 22.06
C LEU A 67 13.10 2.94 20.84
N GLN A 68 13.08 3.87 19.89
CA GLN A 68 13.93 3.80 18.70
C GLN A 68 15.41 4.00 19.01
N ASP A 69 16.27 3.27 18.27
CA ASP A 69 17.73 3.48 18.26
C ASP A 69 18.07 4.76 17.47
N TYR A 70 17.52 5.90 17.92
CA TYR A 70 17.70 7.22 17.34
C TYR A 70 17.59 8.29 18.42
N PRO A 71 18.35 9.43 18.39
CA PRO A 71 18.29 10.44 19.41
C PRO A 71 16.87 11.01 19.59
N SER A 72 16.32 10.89 20.78
CA SER A 72 14.93 11.28 21.07
C SER A 72 14.65 12.77 20.86
N GLU A 73 15.67 13.64 21.08
CA GLU A 73 15.62 15.08 20.85
C GLU A 73 15.46 15.46 19.35
N LEU A 74 15.76 14.52 18.44
CA LEU A 74 15.59 14.70 17.00
C LEU A 74 14.25 14.18 16.48
N VAL A 75 13.38 13.63 17.35
CA VAL A 75 12.10 13.07 16.96
C VAL A 75 10.98 13.70 17.76
N THR A 76 10.02 14.34 17.09
CA THR A 76 8.83 14.91 17.72
C THR A 76 7.58 14.20 17.21
N VAL A 77 6.73 13.70 18.12
CA VAL A 77 5.50 12.99 17.77
C VAL A 77 4.32 13.95 17.82
N PHE A 78 3.58 14.02 16.70
CA PHE A 78 2.35 14.79 16.56
C PHE A 78 1.18 13.84 16.27
N VAL A 79 0.09 14.02 16.97
CA VAL A 79 -1.13 13.25 16.81
C VAL A 79 -2.29 14.19 16.49
N VAL A 80 -3.13 13.82 15.53
CA VAL A 80 -4.48 14.37 15.40
C VAL A 80 -5.50 13.34 15.88
N ALA A 81 -6.19 13.65 16.98
CA ALA A 81 -7.36 12.90 17.44
C ALA A 81 -8.58 13.41 16.65
N ASP A 82 -8.93 12.68 15.58
CA ASP A 82 -9.91 13.13 14.59
C ASP A 82 -11.29 12.54 14.86
N ASN A 83 -12.23 13.36 15.35
CA ASN A 83 -13.59 12.97 15.71
C ASN A 83 -13.62 11.80 16.72
N CYS A 84 -12.76 11.83 17.71
CA CYS A 84 -12.72 10.82 18.77
C CYS A 84 -13.84 11.05 19.80
N ASP A 85 -14.43 9.93 20.24
CA ASP A 85 -15.42 9.86 21.33
C ASP A 85 -14.83 9.14 22.55
N ASP A 86 -13.57 8.67 22.47
CA ASP A 86 -12.83 7.96 23.51
C ASP A 86 -11.64 8.78 24.02
N ASN A 87 -10.82 8.23 24.91
CA ASN A 87 -9.66 8.87 25.51
C ASN A 87 -8.37 8.79 24.66
N THR A 88 -8.48 8.67 23.34
CA THR A 88 -7.32 8.62 22.40
C THR A 88 -6.38 9.81 22.61
N ALA A 89 -6.93 11.04 22.73
CA ALA A 89 -6.13 12.25 22.87
C ALA A 89 -5.36 12.30 24.20
N GLU A 90 -6.01 11.92 25.31
CA GLU A 90 -5.38 11.88 26.62
C GLU A 90 -4.24 10.86 26.68
N ILE A 91 -4.45 9.67 26.09
CA ILE A 91 -3.42 8.63 26.01
C ILE A 91 -2.23 9.10 25.18
N ALA A 92 -2.47 9.73 24.03
CA ALA A 92 -1.38 10.26 23.20
C ALA A 92 -0.52 11.29 23.97
N ARG A 93 -1.16 12.23 24.68
CA ARG A 93 -0.46 13.23 25.51
C ARG A 93 0.30 12.60 26.67
N ALA A 94 -0.30 11.61 27.34
CA ALA A 94 0.35 10.89 28.44
C ALA A 94 1.63 10.14 28.01
N HIS A 95 1.73 9.74 26.73
CA HIS A 95 2.94 9.13 26.17
C HIS A 95 3.93 10.15 25.54
N GLY A 96 3.69 11.46 25.72
CA GLY A 96 4.61 12.53 25.30
C GLY A 96 4.36 13.09 23.90
N ALA A 97 3.28 12.74 23.24
CA ALA A 97 2.95 13.33 21.94
C ALA A 97 2.28 14.70 22.07
N VAL A 98 2.55 15.58 21.11
CA VAL A 98 1.78 16.81 20.89
C VAL A 98 0.47 16.40 20.19
N CYS A 99 -0.67 16.54 20.88
CA CYS A 99 -1.94 16.06 20.36
C CYS A 99 -2.92 17.22 20.12
N TYR A 100 -3.36 17.32 18.85
CA TYR A 100 -4.44 18.22 18.42
C TYR A 100 -5.74 17.44 18.26
N GLU A 101 -6.85 18.05 18.65
CA GLU A 101 -8.19 17.47 18.48
C GLU A 101 -8.90 18.17 17.33
N ARG A 102 -9.56 17.38 16.48
CA ARG A 102 -10.31 17.83 15.32
C ARG A 102 -11.71 17.26 15.34
N PHE A 103 -12.72 18.12 15.20
CA PHE A 103 -14.13 17.75 15.16
C PHE A 103 -14.76 18.26 13.87
N ASP A 104 -14.70 17.45 12.83
CA ASP A 104 -15.28 17.72 11.51
C ASP A 104 -15.75 16.41 10.88
N LYS A 105 -17.07 16.13 11.02
CA LYS A 105 -17.69 14.90 10.50
C LYS A 105 -17.96 14.95 9.00
N GLU A 106 -17.96 16.12 8.40
CA GLU A 106 -18.18 16.29 6.97
C GLU A 106 -16.94 15.87 6.16
N HIS A 107 -15.77 16.29 6.63
CA HIS A 107 -14.47 15.98 6.01
C HIS A 107 -13.71 14.91 6.81
N ALA A 108 -14.28 13.72 6.89
CA ALA A 108 -13.87 12.68 7.85
C ALA A 108 -12.94 11.60 7.24
N THR A 109 -12.02 11.97 6.32
CA THR A 109 -10.99 11.05 5.82
C THR A 109 -9.64 11.31 6.47
N LYS A 110 -8.72 10.31 6.41
CA LYS A 110 -7.34 10.45 6.87
C LYS A 110 -6.62 11.62 6.19
N GLY A 111 -6.86 11.84 4.89
CA GLY A 111 -6.27 12.95 4.15
C GLY A 111 -6.62 14.31 4.74
N PHE A 112 -7.87 14.54 5.16
CA PHE A 112 -8.28 15.78 5.83
C PHE A 112 -7.71 15.90 7.25
N ALA A 113 -7.61 14.79 7.98
CA ALA A 113 -6.96 14.78 9.30
C ALA A 113 -5.47 15.15 9.19
N LEU A 114 -4.75 14.60 8.21
CA LEU A 114 -3.36 14.97 7.93
C LEU A 114 -3.24 16.43 7.49
N GLN A 115 -4.13 16.91 6.62
CA GLN A 115 -4.14 18.31 6.20
C GLN A 115 -4.27 19.25 7.41
N PHE A 116 -5.21 18.97 8.30
CA PHE A 116 -5.38 19.72 9.53
C PHE A 116 -4.10 19.68 10.39
N LEU A 117 -3.52 18.49 10.59
CA LEU A 117 -2.33 18.32 11.42
C LEU A 117 -1.12 19.08 10.85
N PHE A 118 -0.87 18.99 9.54
CA PHE A 118 0.21 19.76 8.90
C PHE A 118 0.01 21.26 9.02
N ASN A 119 -1.23 21.75 8.93
CA ASN A 119 -1.54 23.16 9.13
C ASN A 119 -1.27 23.61 10.59
N GLN A 120 -1.56 22.77 11.58
CA GLN A 120 -1.24 23.08 13.00
C GLN A 120 0.28 23.09 13.21
N ILE A 121 1.00 22.11 12.62
CA ILE A 121 2.47 22.05 12.73
C ILE A 121 3.11 23.27 12.05
N GLU A 122 2.62 23.68 10.87
CA GLU A 122 3.12 24.88 10.21
C GLU A 122 2.93 26.12 11.08
N ARG A 123 1.75 26.29 11.68
CA ARG A 123 1.42 27.44 12.53
C ARG A 123 2.28 27.51 13.79
N ASP A 124 2.46 26.37 14.49
CA ASP A 124 3.03 26.33 15.84
C ASP A 124 4.54 26.06 15.84
N TYR A 125 5.05 25.37 14.82
CA TYR A 125 6.45 24.93 14.76
C TYR A 125 7.16 25.33 13.46
N GLY A 126 6.44 25.56 12.37
CA GLY A 126 6.98 25.72 11.02
C GLY A 126 7.36 24.38 10.39
N ILE A 127 6.82 24.11 9.18
CA ILE A 127 6.99 22.83 8.50
C ILE A 127 8.47 22.52 8.20
N LEU A 128 9.30 23.54 7.94
CA LEU A 128 10.72 23.39 7.60
C LEU A 128 11.64 23.26 8.84
N ASN A 129 11.11 23.33 10.07
CA ASN A 129 11.88 23.05 11.28
C ASN A 129 12.19 21.57 11.48
N PHE A 130 11.57 20.71 10.70
CA PHE A 130 11.86 19.30 10.57
C PHE A 130 12.37 19.03 9.15
N GLU A 131 13.31 18.11 8.99
CA GLU A 131 13.85 17.77 7.67
C GLU A 131 12.97 16.75 6.94
N GLY A 132 12.22 15.95 7.71
CA GLY A 132 11.28 15.00 7.15
C GLY A 132 10.16 14.62 8.12
N TYR A 133 9.10 14.06 7.55
CA TYR A 133 7.86 13.68 8.23
C TYR A 133 7.57 12.21 8.03
N PHE A 134 7.60 11.44 9.10
CA PHE A 134 7.06 10.07 9.11
C PHE A 134 5.55 10.11 9.25
N VAL A 135 4.86 9.25 8.51
CA VAL A 135 3.40 9.11 8.59
C VAL A 135 3.05 7.69 8.99
N PHE A 136 2.30 7.56 10.10
CA PHE A 136 1.84 6.29 10.63
C PHE A 136 0.33 6.27 10.90
N ASP A 137 -0.25 5.07 10.81
CA ASP A 137 -1.56 4.76 11.36
C ASP A 137 -1.40 4.41 12.86
N ALA A 138 -2.43 4.68 13.66
CA ALA A 138 -2.35 4.56 15.12
C ALA A 138 -2.10 3.13 15.62
N ASP A 139 -2.42 2.12 14.80
CA ASP A 139 -2.23 0.70 15.10
C ASP A 139 -0.83 0.16 14.79
N ASN A 140 0.10 0.98 14.29
CA ASN A 140 1.41 0.51 13.90
C ASN A 140 2.34 0.23 15.12
N LEU A 141 3.34 -0.63 14.91
CA LEU A 141 4.45 -0.85 15.82
C LEU A 141 5.76 -0.84 15.05
N LEU A 142 6.75 -0.10 15.52
CA LEU A 142 8.02 0.06 14.85
C LEU A 142 9.07 -0.88 15.45
N LYS A 143 9.86 -1.53 14.59
CA LYS A 143 11.08 -2.21 15.02
C LYS A 143 12.10 -1.17 15.52
N ARG A 144 12.92 -1.52 16.51
CA ARG A 144 13.82 -0.56 17.20
C ARG A 144 14.73 0.23 16.28
N ASP A 145 15.19 -0.35 15.16
CA ASP A 145 16.07 0.29 14.20
C ASP A 145 15.35 0.98 13.03
N PHE A 146 14.01 1.14 13.11
CA PHE A 146 13.21 1.66 11.99
C PHE A 146 13.65 3.06 11.57
N ILE A 147 13.70 4.02 12.49
CA ILE A 147 14.02 5.43 12.18
C ILE A 147 15.47 5.52 11.68
N SER A 148 16.43 4.85 12.31
CA SER A 148 17.81 4.86 11.86
C SER A 148 17.98 4.28 10.44
N ARG A 149 17.25 3.19 10.10
CA ARG A 149 17.25 2.66 8.73
C ARG A 149 16.61 3.59 7.72
N MET A 150 15.55 4.29 8.09
CA MET A 150 14.94 5.30 7.22
C MET A 150 15.86 6.50 7.04
N ASN A 151 16.59 6.89 8.09
CA ASN A 151 17.60 7.93 8.03
C ASN A 151 18.75 7.58 7.07
N ASP A 152 19.20 6.30 7.01
CA ASP A 152 20.19 5.85 6.03
C ASP A 152 19.76 6.16 4.58
N ALA A 153 18.48 5.95 4.28
CA ALA A 153 17.95 6.23 2.96
C ALA A 153 17.76 7.74 2.71
N PHE A 154 17.31 8.48 3.73
CA PHE A 154 17.09 9.92 3.64
C PHE A 154 18.41 10.68 3.46
N ASP A 155 19.43 10.37 4.26
CA ASP A 155 20.78 10.97 4.16
C ASP A 155 21.46 10.65 2.82
N SER A 156 21.07 9.54 2.15
CA SER A 156 21.52 9.23 0.79
C SER A 156 20.86 10.10 -0.30
N GLY A 157 19.96 11.02 0.05
CA GLY A 157 19.24 11.94 -0.83
C GLY A 157 17.87 11.48 -1.32
N GLU A 158 17.34 10.38 -0.78
CA GLU A 158 15.95 9.98 -1.08
C GLU A 158 14.96 10.92 -0.38
N ARG A 159 13.89 11.31 -1.09
CA ARG A 159 12.96 12.36 -0.66
C ARG A 159 11.61 11.84 -0.16
N ILE A 160 11.15 10.75 -0.75
CA ILE A 160 9.97 10.01 -0.30
C ILE A 160 10.41 8.56 -0.18
N ILE A 161 10.21 7.97 1.00
CA ILE A 161 10.72 6.64 1.30
C ILE A 161 9.58 5.85 1.96
N THR A 162 9.25 4.69 1.40
CA THR A 162 8.38 3.71 2.06
C THR A 162 9.22 2.55 2.61
N SER A 163 8.64 1.77 3.50
CA SER A 163 9.34 0.79 4.31
C SER A 163 8.74 -0.62 4.17
N TYR A 164 9.32 -1.59 4.86
CA TYR A 164 8.83 -2.97 4.89
C TYR A 164 7.65 -3.09 5.85
N ARG A 165 6.46 -3.30 5.28
CA ARG A 165 5.22 -3.52 6.03
C ARG A 165 5.06 -4.99 6.36
N ASN A 166 5.06 -5.33 7.62
CA ASN A 166 4.78 -6.64 8.18
C ASN A 166 3.43 -6.62 8.92
N THR A 167 3.03 -7.73 9.50
CA THR A 167 1.71 -7.87 10.12
C THR A 167 1.84 -8.42 11.54
N LYS A 168 1.03 -7.90 12.48
CA LYS A 168 1.00 -8.32 13.89
C LYS A 168 0.32 -9.67 14.08
N ASN A 169 -0.63 -10.00 13.23
CA ASN A 169 -1.63 -11.04 13.45
C ASN A 169 -1.81 -11.99 12.25
N LEU A 170 -0.70 -12.37 11.61
CA LEU A 170 -0.72 -13.25 10.42
C LEU A 170 -1.46 -14.58 10.67
N ASP A 171 -1.33 -15.17 11.85
CA ASP A 171 -1.87 -16.50 12.18
C ASP A 171 -3.26 -16.46 12.85
N ASP A 172 -3.90 -15.30 12.95
CA ASP A 172 -5.22 -15.19 13.58
C ASP A 172 -6.29 -15.94 12.78
N ASN A 173 -6.33 -15.73 11.46
CA ASN A 173 -7.23 -16.46 10.58
C ASN A 173 -6.81 -16.31 9.10
N LEU A 174 -7.60 -16.95 8.22
CA LEU A 174 -7.41 -16.96 6.78
C LEU A 174 -7.37 -15.56 6.14
N ILE A 175 -8.17 -14.63 6.68
CA ILE A 175 -8.28 -13.27 6.16
C ILE A 175 -7.01 -12.48 6.49
N ALA A 176 -6.57 -12.50 7.75
CA ALA A 176 -5.34 -11.86 8.19
C ALA A 176 -4.12 -12.43 7.44
N ALA A 177 -4.07 -13.77 7.25
CA ALA A 177 -3.03 -14.42 6.44
C ALA A 177 -3.04 -13.95 4.98
N GLY A 178 -4.23 -13.77 4.38
CA GLY A 178 -4.37 -13.23 3.02
C GLY A 178 -3.82 -11.80 2.89
N TYR A 179 -4.09 -10.93 3.88
CA TYR A 179 -3.49 -9.60 3.95
C TYR A 179 -1.98 -9.65 4.13
N ALA A 180 -1.49 -10.47 5.04
CA ALA A 180 -0.05 -10.64 5.28
C ALA A 180 0.66 -11.03 3.97
N LEU A 181 0.17 -12.05 3.26
CA LEU A 181 0.73 -12.46 1.97
C LEU A 181 0.66 -11.35 0.91
N HIS A 182 -0.42 -10.55 0.90
CA HIS A 182 -0.56 -9.39 0.00
C HIS A 182 0.53 -8.34 0.25
N TRP A 183 0.77 -7.97 1.52
CA TRP A 183 1.78 -6.98 1.88
C TRP A 183 3.20 -7.51 1.70
N LEU A 184 3.47 -8.74 2.10
CA LEU A 184 4.76 -9.42 1.89
C LEU A 184 5.10 -9.51 0.40
N ARG A 185 4.10 -9.85 -0.47
CA ARG A 185 4.30 -9.87 -1.91
C ARG A 185 4.69 -8.48 -2.44
N THR A 186 3.98 -7.44 -2.00
CA THR A 186 4.26 -6.06 -2.43
C THR A 186 5.64 -5.62 -1.96
N ALA A 187 6.00 -5.89 -0.70
CA ALA A 187 7.32 -5.55 -0.15
C ALA A 187 8.45 -6.31 -0.87
N ARG A 188 8.32 -7.65 -0.95
CA ARG A 188 9.38 -8.54 -1.44
C ARG A 188 9.59 -8.44 -2.94
N PHE A 189 8.52 -8.48 -3.73
CA PHE A 189 8.64 -8.63 -5.17
C PHE A 189 8.41 -7.32 -5.93
N GLU A 190 7.50 -6.46 -5.48
CA GLU A 190 7.21 -5.22 -6.22
C GLU A 190 8.13 -4.07 -5.79
N SER A 191 8.09 -3.67 -4.50
CA SER A 191 8.80 -2.48 -4.01
C SER A 191 10.32 -2.67 -4.04
N ARG A 192 10.79 -3.85 -3.64
CA ARG A 192 12.21 -4.18 -3.61
C ARG A 192 12.84 -4.17 -5.00
N GLY A 193 12.19 -4.80 -6.00
CA GLY A 193 12.69 -4.82 -7.37
C GLY A 193 12.72 -3.42 -8.00
N ARG A 194 11.68 -2.62 -7.76
CA ARG A 194 11.62 -1.22 -8.21
C ARG A 194 12.74 -0.39 -7.60
N SER A 195 13.00 -0.54 -6.31
CA SER A 195 14.07 0.18 -5.61
C SER A 195 15.46 -0.15 -6.17
N VAL A 196 15.74 -1.43 -6.45
CA VAL A 196 17.01 -1.87 -7.07
C VAL A 196 17.21 -1.23 -8.44
N LEU A 197 16.16 -1.16 -9.26
CA LEU A 197 16.20 -0.58 -10.59
C LEU A 197 16.03 0.95 -10.62
N ASN A 198 15.99 1.60 -9.44
CA ASN A 198 15.74 3.03 -9.29
C ASN A 198 14.39 3.51 -9.88
N PHE A 199 13.41 2.61 -9.99
CA PHE A 199 12.03 2.95 -10.26
C PHE A 199 11.30 3.42 -9.02
N SER A 200 10.20 4.17 -9.21
CA SER A 200 9.31 4.54 -8.12
C SER A 200 8.49 3.34 -7.65
N THR A 201 8.38 3.15 -6.35
CA THR A 201 7.31 2.35 -5.77
C THR A 201 6.09 3.24 -5.49
N ARG A 202 5.17 2.79 -4.66
CA ARG A 202 4.01 3.55 -4.19
C ARG A 202 3.91 3.49 -2.68
N LEU A 203 3.30 4.47 -2.07
CA LEU A 203 2.96 4.42 -0.66
C LEU A 203 1.83 3.40 -0.41
N GLN A 204 1.72 2.95 0.83
CA GLN A 204 0.78 1.90 1.24
C GLN A 204 -0.03 2.33 2.48
N GLY A 205 -0.36 3.62 2.55
CA GLY A 205 -1.13 4.24 3.63
C GLY A 205 -0.30 4.67 4.83
N THR A 206 0.73 3.94 5.19
CA THR A 206 1.46 4.13 6.45
C THR A 206 2.92 3.70 6.33
N GLY A 207 3.75 4.00 7.34
CA GLY A 207 5.15 3.58 7.40
C GLY A 207 6.04 4.22 6.35
N TYR A 208 5.86 5.51 6.07
CA TYR A 208 6.65 6.23 5.08
C TYR A 208 7.19 7.57 5.60
N LEU A 209 8.24 8.06 4.96
CA LEU A 209 8.91 9.33 5.23
C LEU A 209 8.80 10.23 4.01
N VAL A 210 8.50 11.51 4.24
CA VAL A 210 8.45 12.57 3.22
C VAL A 210 9.35 13.72 3.64
N ALA A 211 10.21 14.20 2.75
CA ALA A 211 11.03 15.37 2.98
C ALA A 211 10.16 16.64 3.12
N SER A 212 10.51 17.51 4.08
CA SER A 212 9.71 18.67 4.46
C SER A 212 9.49 19.68 3.35
N ASP A 213 10.46 19.83 2.43
CA ASP A 213 10.33 20.76 1.32
C ASP A 213 9.27 20.34 0.28
N LEU A 214 8.88 19.06 0.25
CA LEU A 214 7.75 18.57 -0.55
C LEU A 214 6.39 18.90 0.09
N LEU A 215 6.39 19.31 1.36
CA LEU A 215 5.20 19.70 2.13
C LEU A 215 5.11 21.23 2.34
N ARG A 216 6.02 22.02 1.74
CA ARG A 216 6.07 23.48 1.89
C ARG A 216 4.75 24.17 1.54
N ASP A 217 4.06 23.66 0.53
CA ASP A 217 2.77 24.19 0.08
C ASP A 217 1.57 23.58 0.85
N GLY A 218 1.84 22.77 1.88
CA GLY A 218 0.84 22.05 2.66
C GLY A 218 0.46 20.67 2.09
N TRP A 219 -0.43 19.97 2.81
CA TRP A 219 -0.98 18.67 2.40
C TRP A 219 -2.32 18.85 1.69
N HIS A 220 -2.41 18.48 0.41
CA HIS A 220 -3.61 18.65 -0.42
C HIS A 220 -4.29 17.34 -0.84
N HIS A 221 -3.81 16.22 -0.34
CA HIS A 221 -4.29 14.88 -0.74
C HIS A 221 -5.38 14.42 0.24
N THR A 222 -6.64 14.58 -0.15
CA THR A 222 -7.79 14.34 0.74
C THR A 222 -8.75 13.26 0.24
N SER A 223 -8.41 12.55 -0.86
CA SER A 223 -9.22 11.45 -1.38
C SER A 223 -9.32 10.28 -0.40
N LEU A 224 -10.17 9.28 -0.72
CA LEU A 224 -10.34 8.07 0.10
C LEU A 224 -9.06 7.22 0.25
N THR A 225 -8.05 7.47 -0.59
CA THR A 225 -6.71 6.87 -0.54
C THR A 225 -5.68 7.96 -0.84
N GLU A 226 -5.45 8.80 0.15
CA GLU A 226 -4.55 9.96 0.08
C GLU A 226 -3.11 9.57 -0.31
N ASP A 227 -2.67 8.41 0.13
CA ASP A 227 -1.37 7.80 -0.17
C ASP A 227 -1.21 7.47 -1.67
N ARG A 228 -2.27 6.94 -2.27
CA ARG A 228 -2.31 6.63 -3.71
C ARG A 228 -2.30 7.93 -4.53
N GLU A 229 -3.11 8.90 -4.14
CA GLU A 229 -3.18 10.21 -4.76
C GLU A 229 -1.81 10.90 -4.69
N PHE A 230 -1.21 10.98 -3.49
CA PHE A 230 0.12 11.54 -3.28
C PHE A 230 1.19 10.82 -4.10
N SER A 231 1.19 9.48 -4.10
CA SER A 231 2.13 8.69 -4.90
C SER A 231 2.04 9.02 -6.40
N THR A 232 0.83 9.22 -6.88
CA THR A 232 0.57 9.50 -8.30
C THR A 232 1.01 10.91 -8.66
N VAL A 233 0.71 11.89 -7.82
CA VAL A 233 1.14 13.30 -8.00
C VAL A 233 2.66 13.41 -7.92
N ALA A 234 3.31 12.72 -6.96
CA ALA A 234 4.77 12.67 -6.87
C ALA A 234 5.40 12.10 -8.15
N ALA A 235 4.87 11.00 -8.68
CA ALA A 235 5.33 10.42 -9.93
C ALA A 235 5.18 11.40 -11.11
N ALA A 236 4.03 12.08 -11.23
CA ALA A 236 3.76 13.07 -12.28
C ALA A 236 4.75 14.25 -12.21
N LYS A 237 5.14 14.67 -11.01
CA LYS A 237 6.18 15.69 -10.77
C LYS A 237 7.61 15.16 -10.97
N GLY A 238 7.78 13.88 -11.27
CA GLY A 238 9.08 13.22 -11.44
C GLY A 238 9.85 13.03 -10.12
N VAL A 239 9.13 13.00 -8.98
CA VAL A 239 9.67 12.67 -7.67
C VAL A 239 9.49 11.17 -7.45
N ARG A 240 10.59 10.47 -7.20
CA ARG A 240 10.60 9.02 -6.98
C ARG A 240 10.27 8.69 -5.54
N ILE A 241 9.47 7.65 -5.35
CA ILE A 241 9.26 7.00 -4.05
C ILE A 241 10.23 5.83 -3.95
N SER A 242 11.15 5.90 -3.03
CA SER A 242 12.14 4.88 -2.73
C SER A 242 11.61 3.85 -1.73
N TYR A 243 12.31 2.73 -1.57
CA TYR A 243 11.92 1.67 -0.63
C TYR A 243 13.11 1.24 0.21
N GLN A 244 12.96 1.33 1.54
CA GLN A 244 13.94 0.85 2.51
C GLN A 244 13.52 -0.51 3.06
N HIS A 245 14.19 -1.55 2.58
CA HIS A 245 13.85 -2.94 2.93
C HIS A 245 14.15 -3.32 4.39
N LEU A 246 15.08 -2.63 5.03
CA LEU A 246 15.51 -2.93 6.40
C LEU A 246 14.68 -2.21 7.46
N ALA A 247 14.02 -1.09 7.11
CA ALA A 247 13.09 -0.41 7.99
C ALA A 247 11.78 -1.20 8.04
N GLU A 248 11.50 -1.85 9.16
CA GLU A 248 10.36 -2.75 9.33
C GLU A 248 9.40 -2.25 10.40
N PHE A 249 8.13 -2.24 10.07
CA PHE A 249 7.03 -1.95 10.98
C PHE A 249 5.93 -3.00 10.82
N TYR A 250 5.06 -3.07 11.81
CA TYR A 250 3.95 -4.03 11.88
C TYR A 250 2.65 -3.28 12.02
N ASP A 251 1.63 -3.73 11.29
CA ASP A 251 0.27 -3.25 11.41
C ASP A 251 -0.73 -4.39 11.73
N GLU A 252 -1.92 -4.01 12.15
CA GLU A 252 -3.00 -4.94 12.42
C GLU A 252 -3.85 -5.17 11.17
N GLN A 253 -4.13 -6.44 10.85
CA GLN A 253 -4.97 -6.79 9.72
C GLN A 253 -6.38 -7.16 10.17
N PRO A 254 -7.41 -6.75 9.41
CA PRO A 254 -8.78 -7.17 9.67
C PRO A 254 -8.92 -8.69 9.65
N THR A 255 -9.73 -9.21 10.58
CA THR A 255 -10.06 -10.64 10.68
C THR A 255 -11.48 -10.95 10.21
N ASN A 256 -12.28 -9.93 9.92
CA ASN A 256 -13.70 -10.04 9.56
C ASN A 256 -13.93 -9.70 8.07
N LEU A 257 -14.60 -10.59 7.35
CA LEU A 257 -14.85 -10.45 5.91
C LEU A 257 -15.65 -9.17 5.55
N LYS A 258 -16.59 -8.74 6.40
CA LYS A 258 -17.37 -7.52 6.17
C LYS A 258 -16.48 -6.28 6.23
N ILE A 259 -15.52 -6.25 7.15
CA ILE A 259 -14.54 -5.17 7.27
C ILE A 259 -13.63 -5.16 6.04
N VAL A 260 -13.13 -6.35 5.63
CA VAL A 260 -12.31 -6.52 4.42
C VAL A 260 -13.03 -5.99 3.20
N TRP A 261 -14.31 -6.36 3.02
CA TRP A 261 -15.11 -5.91 1.88
C TRP A 261 -15.20 -4.38 1.82
N ARG A 262 -15.51 -3.73 2.95
CA ARG A 262 -15.56 -2.25 3.05
C ARG A 262 -14.22 -1.63 2.71
N GLN A 263 -13.13 -2.15 3.29
CA GLN A 263 -11.78 -1.63 3.07
C GLN A 263 -11.34 -1.80 1.61
N ARG A 264 -11.57 -2.99 1.02
CA ARG A 264 -11.22 -3.27 -0.39
C ARG A 264 -12.03 -2.42 -1.36
N THR A 265 -13.32 -2.20 -1.10
CA THR A 265 -14.17 -1.33 -1.91
C THR A 265 -13.70 0.13 -1.81
N ARG A 266 -13.31 0.59 -0.63
CA ARG A 266 -12.72 1.93 -0.44
C ARG A 266 -11.40 2.08 -1.22
N TRP A 267 -10.52 1.08 -1.15
CA TRP A 267 -9.26 1.10 -1.90
C TRP A 267 -9.50 1.10 -3.41
N ALA A 268 -10.43 0.29 -3.88
CA ALA A 268 -10.80 0.25 -5.28
C ALA A 268 -11.35 1.61 -5.76
N LYS A 269 -12.21 2.27 -4.97
CA LYS A 269 -12.71 3.62 -5.27
C LYS A 269 -11.59 4.64 -5.37
N GLY A 270 -10.63 4.58 -4.44
CA GLY A 270 -9.43 5.44 -4.48
C GLY A 270 -8.53 5.17 -5.69
N HIS A 271 -8.40 3.92 -6.12
CA HIS A 271 -7.69 3.58 -7.38
C HIS A 271 -8.38 4.18 -8.60
N LEU A 272 -9.71 4.05 -8.68
CA LEU A 272 -10.49 4.66 -9.76
C LEU A 272 -10.37 6.19 -9.75
N TYR A 273 -10.38 6.80 -8.57
CA TYR A 273 -10.14 8.23 -8.43
C TYR A 273 -8.76 8.64 -8.96
N ALA A 274 -7.70 7.98 -8.53
CA ALA A 274 -6.34 8.28 -8.99
C ALA A 274 -6.19 8.07 -10.51
N PHE A 275 -6.81 7.01 -11.06
CA PHE A 275 -6.83 6.76 -12.50
C PHE A 275 -7.52 7.90 -13.27
N THR A 276 -8.68 8.35 -12.84
CA THR A 276 -9.46 9.35 -13.59
C THR A 276 -8.93 10.77 -13.40
N HIS A 277 -8.54 11.15 -12.18
CA HIS A 277 -8.16 12.54 -11.85
C HIS A 277 -6.68 12.84 -12.16
N CYS A 278 -5.79 11.86 -11.95
CA CYS A 278 -4.35 12.09 -12.14
C CYS A 278 -3.83 11.60 -13.51
N PHE A 279 -4.65 10.95 -14.33
CA PHE A 279 -4.26 10.42 -15.64
C PHE A 279 -3.60 11.47 -16.54
N ARG A 280 -4.23 12.65 -16.65
CA ARG A 280 -3.75 13.74 -17.48
C ARG A 280 -2.36 14.22 -17.05
N ASP A 281 -2.12 14.32 -15.74
CA ASP A 281 -0.84 14.80 -15.23
C ASP A 281 0.27 13.76 -15.42
N LEU A 282 -0.03 12.48 -15.27
CA LEU A 282 0.90 11.40 -15.63
C LEU A 282 1.22 11.41 -17.14
N MET A 283 0.23 11.59 -18.01
CA MET A 283 0.45 11.68 -19.46
C MET A 283 1.30 12.91 -19.83
N ARG A 284 1.05 14.06 -19.19
CA ARG A 284 1.93 15.24 -19.33
C ARG A 284 3.35 14.94 -18.86
N GLY A 285 3.51 14.21 -17.77
CA GLY A 285 4.82 13.77 -17.28
C GLY A 285 5.55 12.87 -18.28
N ILE A 286 4.86 11.92 -18.92
CA ILE A 286 5.43 11.05 -19.97
C ILE A 286 5.96 11.90 -21.14
N VAL A 287 5.23 12.94 -21.54
CA VAL A 287 5.62 13.79 -22.69
C VAL A 287 6.73 14.77 -22.28
N ASN A 288 6.56 15.51 -21.19
CA ASN A 288 7.32 16.73 -20.89
C ASN A 288 8.61 16.49 -20.12
N HIS A 289 8.74 15.41 -19.33
CA HIS A 289 10.01 15.15 -18.64
C HIS A 289 11.14 14.93 -19.65
N LYS A 290 12.28 15.59 -19.44
CA LYS A 290 13.48 15.37 -20.26
C LYS A 290 14.18 14.05 -19.95
N ASN A 291 14.10 13.60 -18.71
CA ASN A 291 14.73 12.37 -18.24
C ASN A 291 13.85 11.15 -18.55
N ILE A 292 14.41 10.16 -19.26
CA ILE A 292 13.69 8.94 -19.65
C ILE A 292 13.19 8.14 -18.45
N VAL A 293 13.94 8.09 -17.34
CA VAL A 293 13.53 7.36 -16.14
C VAL A 293 12.27 8.00 -15.54
N LYS A 294 12.18 9.34 -15.51
CA LYS A 294 10.97 10.05 -15.05
C LYS A 294 9.77 9.77 -15.96
N LYS A 295 9.96 9.70 -17.28
CA LYS A 295 8.91 9.28 -18.23
C LYS A 295 8.41 7.86 -17.94
N LEU A 296 9.34 6.93 -17.74
CA LEU A 296 9.01 5.54 -17.41
C LEU A 296 8.33 5.39 -16.06
N ILE A 297 8.69 6.21 -15.05
CA ILE A 297 8.00 6.26 -13.75
C ILE A 297 6.55 6.72 -13.93
N CYS A 298 6.30 7.78 -14.73
CA CYS A 298 4.94 8.22 -15.03
C CYS A 298 4.13 7.14 -15.77
N PHE A 299 4.73 6.47 -16.74
CA PHE A 299 4.10 5.38 -17.48
C PHE A 299 3.75 4.21 -16.57
N ASP A 300 4.69 3.75 -15.75
CA ASP A 300 4.49 2.65 -14.81
C ASP A 300 3.41 3.00 -13.76
N MET A 301 3.42 4.22 -13.22
CA MET A 301 2.40 4.67 -12.27
C MET A 301 1.01 4.73 -12.92
N ASN A 302 0.93 5.12 -14.20
CA ASN A 302 -0.33 5.09 -14.94
C ASN A 302 -0.86 3.65 -15.07
N LEU A 303 0.00 2.69 -15.42
CA LEU A 303 -0.38 1.28 -15.47
C LEU A 303 -0.75 0.72 -14.08
N LEU A 304 -0.10 1.18 -13.01
CA LEU A 304 -0.46 0.80 -11.63
C LEU A 304 -1.84 1.31 -11.21
N ASN A 305 -2.26 2.47 -11.72
CA ASN A 305 -3.58 3.04 -11.43
C ASN A 305 -4.67 2.54 -12.37
N THR A 306 -4.30 1.98 -13.53
CA THR A 306 -5.28 1.45 -14.49
C THR A 306 -6.07 0.29 -13.87
N PRO A 307 -7.41 0.32 -13.91
CA PRO A 307 -8.25 -0.75 -13.37
C PRO A 307 -8.22 -1.97 -14.31
N TYR A 308 -7.10 -2.70 -14.28
CA TYR A 308 -6.78 -3.79 -15.18
C TYR A 308 -7.90 -4.83 -15.31
N VAL A 309 -8.51 -5.23 -14.18
CA VAL A 309 -9.60 -6.21 -14.15
C VAL A 309 -10.82 -5.74 -14.95
N MET A 310 -11.13 -4.43 -14.91
CA MET A 310 -12.28 -3.85 -15.63
C MET A 310 -12.06 -3.81 -17.16
N ILE A 311 -10.83 -3.91 -17.61
CA ILE A 311 -10.49 -3.95 -19.03
C ILE A 311 -10.37 -5.41 -19.50
N MET A 312 -9.61 -6.22 -18.79
CA MET A 312 -9.25 -7.57 -19.23
C MET A 312 -10.40 -8.55 -19.12
N VAL A 313 -11.21 -8.50 -18.06
CA VAL A 313 -12.31 -9.45 -17.89
C VAL A 313 -13.35 -9.33 -19.02
N PRO A 314 -13.87 -8.12 -19.37
CA PRO A 314 -14.78 -7.99 -20.49
C PRO A 314 -14.18 -8.44 -21.83
N LEU A 315 -12.93 -8.07 -22.13
CA LEU A 315 -12.27 -8.48 -23.36
C LEU A 315 -12.17 -10.01 -23.48
N LYS A 316 -11.80 -10.69 -22.41
CA LYS A 316 -11.71 -12.15 -22.36
C LYS A 316 -13.08 -12.81 -22.47
N LEU A 317 -14.10 -12.29 -21.77
CA LEU A 317 -15.48 -12.81 -21.87
C LEU A 317 -16.05 -12.63 -23.29
N ILE A 318 -15.88 -11.46 -23.90
CA ILE A 318 -16.29 -11.24 -25.29
C ILE A 318 -15.58 -12.22 -26.22
N SER A 319 -14.26 -12.42 -26.06
CA SER A 319 -13.48 -13.37 -26.86
C SER A 319 -13.99 -14.82 -26.69
N ALA A 320 -14.32 -15.22 -25.45
CA ALA A 320 -14.87 -16.56 -25.16
C ALA A 320 -16.24 -16.74 -25.78
N VAL A 321 -17.16 -15.78 -25.65
CA VAL A 321 -18.49 -15.82 -26.29
C VAL A 321 -18.38 -15.92 -27.80
N LEU A 322 -17.52 -15.09 -28.42
CA LEU A 322 -17.29 -15.14 -29.87
C LEU A 322 -16.67 -16.49 -30.34
N ALA A 323 -15.83 -17.09 -29.50
CA ALA A 323 -15.28 -18.41 -29.79
C ALA A 323 -16.39 -19.49 -29.89
N VAL A 324 -17.35 -19.44 -28.94
CA VAL A 324 -18.49 -20.36 -28.92
C VAL A 324 -19.43 -20.12 -30.08
N LEU A 325 -19.77 -18.86 -30.38
CA LEU A 325 -20.64 -18.53 -31.52
C LEU A 325 -20.06 -18.93 -32.88
N THR A 326 -18.73 -19.17 -32.92
CA THR A 326 -18.04 -19.66 -34.15
C THR A 326 -17.76 -21.15 -34.12
N ALA A 327 -17.94 -21.81 -32.99
CA ALA A 327 -17.78 -23.26 -32.86
C ALA A 327 -19.02 -23.98 -33.38
N THR A 328 -18.84 -25.16 -33.95
CA THR A 328 -19.93 -26.02 -34.40
C THR A 328 -20.01 -27.25 -33.50
N GLY A 329 -21.22 -27.60 -33.04
CA GLY A 329 -21.50 -28.82 -32.28
C GLY A 329 -21.73 -28.61 -30.77
N ASP A 330 -22.12 -29.66 -30.07
CA ASP A 330 -22.55 -29.65 -28.66
C ASP A 330 -21.43 -29.35 -27.68
N THR A 331 -20.17 -29.42 -28.10
CA THR A 331 -19.01 -29.12 -27.27
C THR A 331 -18.79 -27.59 -27.01
N ALA A 332 -19.49 -26.73 -27.75
CA ALA A 332 -19.32 -25.28 -27.67
C ALA A 332 -19.67 -24.72 -26.28
N TRP A 333 -20.73 -25.22 -25.65
CA TRP A 333 -21.15 -24.76 -24.31
C TRP A 333 -20.17 -25.19 -23.22
N TRP A 334 -19.60 -26.36 -23.29
CA TRP A 334 -18.57 -26.83 -22.39
C TRP A 334 -17.29 -26.02 -22.52
N ALA A 335 -16.91 -25.64 -23.73
CA ALA A 335 -15.77 -24.77 -24.00
C ALA A 335 -15.99 -23.37 -23.36
N LEU A 336 -17.19 -22.81 -23.52
CA LEU A 336 -17.53 -21.51 -22.87
C LEU A 336 -17.45 -21.59 -21.36
N THR A 337 -18.07 -22.59 -20.75
CA THR A 337 -18.06 -22.80 -19.31
C THR A 337 -16.63 -22.90 -18.78
N LEU A 338 -15.78 -23.68 -19.49
CA LEU A 338 -14.37 -23.83 -19.12
C LEU A 338 -13.59 -22.51 -19.27
N ASP A 339 -13.84 -21.74 -20.33
CA ASP A 339 -13.17 -20.45 -20.54
C ASP A 339 -13.61 -19.41 -19.51
N ILE A 340 -14.89 -19.34 -19.14
CA ILE A 340 -15.37 -18.51 -18.05
C ILE A 340 -14.70 -18.91 -16.72
N PHE A 341 -14.64 -20.21 -16.45
CA PHE A 341 -13.96 -20.73 -15.26
C PHE A 341 -12.47 -20.31 -15.22
N LYS A 342 -11.75 -20.45 -16.33
CA LYS A 342 -10.36 -20.01 -16.45
C LYS A 342 -10.21 -18.52 -16.19
N ILE A 343 -11.06 -17.68 -16.76
CA ILE A 343 -11.00 -16.22 -16.67
C ILE A 343 -11.28 -15.73 -15.23
N LEU A 344 -12.30 -16.28 -14.60
CA LEU A 344 -12.78 -15.76 -13.30
C LEU A 344 -12.08 -16.43 -12.11
N ILE A 345 -11.61 -17.64 -12.25
CA ILE A 345 -11.12 -18.45 -11.12
C ILE A 345 -9.68 -18.89 -11.34
N PHE A 346 -9.41 -19.65 -12.41
CA PHE A 346 -8.14 -20.34 -12.58
C PHE A 346 -6.93 -19.39 -12.71
N GLU A 347 -7.10 -18.23 -13.32
CA GLU A 347 -6.02 -17.24 -13.45
C GLU A 347 -5.53 -16.73 -12.08
N HIS A 348 -6.39 -16.73 -11.06
CA HIS A 348 -5.99 -16.34 -9.70
C HIS A 348 -5.08 -17.38 -9.03
N PHE A 349 -5.17 -18.65 -9.43
CA PHE A 349 -4.35 -19.70 -8.85
C PHE A 349 -2.85 -19.57 -9.15
N GLY A 350 -2.49 -18.79 -10.17
CA GLY A 350 -1.09 -18.44 -10.45
C GLY A 350 -0.37 -17.72 -9.30
N ILE A 351 -1.11 -17.20 -8.29
CA ILE A 351 -0.54 -16.55 -7.10
C ILE A 351 -0.11 -17.57 -6.01
N ILE A 352 -0.55 -18.84 -6.09
CA ILE A 352 -0.19 -19.88 -5.09
C ILE A 352 1.33 -20.08 -4.98
N PRO A 353 2.07 -20.30 -6.09
CA PRO A 353 3.53 -20.42 -6.02
C PRO A 353 4.19 -19.19 -5.36
N ILE A 354 3.64 -17.99 -5.59
CA ILE A 354 4.13 -16.76 -4.97
C ILE A 354 3.90 -16.82 -3.46
N GLY A 355 2.73 -17.26 -3.00
CA GLY A 355 2.42 -17.45 -1.58
C GLY A 355 3.38 -18.42 -0.88
N LEU A 356 3.65 -19.57 -1.50
CA LEU A 356 4.62 -20.55 -0.99
C LEU A 356 6.03 -19.96 -0.94
N LEU A 357 6.42 -19.24 -1.98
CA LEU A 357 7.74 -18.61 -2.07
C LEU A 357 7.93 -17.53 -1.00
N LEU A 358 6.87 -16.77 -0.66
CA LEU A 358 6.91 -15.79 0.43
C LEU A 358 7.16 -16.46 1.77
N PHE A 359 6.52 -17.59 2.07
CA PHE A 359 6.78 -18.33 3.31
C PHE A 359 8.21 -18.89 3.39
N ILE A 360 8.84 -19.16 2.25
CA ILE A 360 10.24 -19.58 2.19
C ILE A 360 11.17 -18.38 2.36
N THR A 361 10.94 -17.29 1.64
CA THR A 361 11.87 -16.16 1.59
C THR A 361 11.78 -15.23 2.79
N GLU A 362 10.61 -15.12 3.42
CA GLU A 362 10.35 -14.24 4.55
C GLU A 362 10.25 -14.98 5.90
N HIS A 363 10.62 -16.27 5.95
CA HIS A 363 10.47 -17.13 7.15
C HIS A 363 11.09 -16.57 8.44
N LYS A 364 12.10 -15.69 8.33
CA LYS A 364 12.77 -15.03 9.47
C LYS A 364 12.07 -13.76 9.96
N ARG A 365 11.05 -13.29 9.24
CA ARG A 365 10.34 -12.03 9.52
C ARG A 365 8.89 -12.23 9.88
N ILE A 366 8.36 -13.42 9.65
CA ILE A 366 6.97 -13.76 9.94
C ILE A 366 6.86 -14.58 11.22
N GLN A 367 5.69 -14.53 11.83
CA GLN A 367 5.37 -15.35 13.00
C GLN A 367 5.60 -16.85 12.73
N LYS A 368 6.03 -17.57 13.74
CA LYS A 368 6.25 -19.03 13.66
C LYS A 368 4.90 -19.74 13.52
N ILE A 369 4.62 -20.20 12.33
CA ILE A 369 3.42 -20.97 12.00
C ILE A 369 3.80 -22.35 11.46
N SER A 370 2.91 -23.34 11.65
CA SER A 370 3.16 -24.71 11.22
C SER A 370 3.26 -24.81 9.70
N PHE A 371 3.98 -25.81 9.23
CA PHE A 371 4.17 -26.08 7.80
C PHE A 371 2.83 -26.26 7.06
N PHE A 372 1.89 -27.02 7.65
CA PHE A 372 0.57 -27.25 7.05
C PHE A 372 -0.25 -25.96 6.95
N LYS A 373 -0.20 -25.07 7.94
CA LYS A 373 -0.85 -23.76 7.86
C LYS A 373 -0.24 -22.90 6.74
N LYS A 374 1.08 -22.91 6.55
CA LYS A 374 1.73 -22.19 5.43
C LYS A 374 1.19 -22.64 4.08
N ILE A 375 1.08 -23.95 3.87
CA ILE A 375 0.50 -24.51 2.64
C ILE A 375 -0.96 -24.08 2.52
N PHE A 376 -1.75 -24.24 3.57
CA PHE A 376 -3.16 -23.88 3.56
C PHE A 376 -3.39 -22.39 3.22
N TYR A 377 -2.63 -21.48 3.85
CA TYR A 377 -2.72 -20.05 3.57
C TYR A 377 -2.27 -19.69 2.15
N ALA A 378 -1.25 -20.36 1.62
CA ALA A 378 -0.84 -20.16 0.23
C ALA A 378 -1.90 -20.66 -0.77
N LEU A 379 -2.52 -21.81 -0.52
CA LEU A 379 -3.59 -22.38 -1.37
C LEU A 379 -4.86 -21.51 -1.36
N THR A 380 -5.14 -20.82 -0.27
CA THR A 380 -6.32 -19.95 -0.11
C THR A 380 -6.08 -18.49 -0.48
N PHE A 381 -4.83 -18.11 -0.73
CA PHE A 381 -4.46 -16.73 -1.13
C PHE A 381 -5.17 -16.25 -2.41
N PRO A 382 -5.46 -17.08 -3.44
CA PRO A 382 -6.29 -16.68 -4.57
C PRO A 382 -7.64 -16.11 -4.19
N LEU A 383 -8.33 -16.70 -3.20
CA LEU A 383 -9.64 -16.24 -2.72
C LEU A 383 -9.60 -14.80 -2.20
N PHE A 384 -8.52 -14.47 -1.49
CA PHE A 384 -8.28 -13.11 -1.02
C PHE A 384 -8.06 -12.12 -2.18
N SER A 385 -7.35 -12.53 -3.24
CA SER A 385 -7.14 -11.71 -4.43
C SER A 385 -8.46 -11.42 -5.15
N MET A 386 -9.33 -12.43 -5.31
CA MET A 386 -10.65 -12.31 -5.95
C MET A 386 -11.56 -11.29 -5.26
N ILE A 387 -11.47 -11.12 -3.93
CA ILE A 387 -12.22 -10.09 -3.20
C ILE A 387 -11.86 -8.68 -3.72
N GLY A 388 -10.60 -8.43 -4.02
CA GLY A 388 -10.15 -7.14 -4.56
C GLY A 388 -10.71 -6.84 -5.94
N ASP A 389 -10.77 -7.84 -6.80
CA ASP A 389 -11.32 -7.71 -8.15
C ASP A 389 -12.84 -7.46 -8.12
N ALA A 390 -13.57 -8.24 -7.31
CA ALA A 390 -15.00 -8.02 -7.11
C ALA A 390 -15.30 -6.64 -6.51
N ALA A 391 -14.49 -6.19 -5.54
CA ALA A 391 -14.60 -4.86 -4.94
C ALA A 391 -14.38 -3.73 -5.97
N THR A 392 -13.53 -3.93 -6.97
CA THR A 392 -13.29 -2.94 -8.04
C THR A 392 -14.53 -2.73 -8.90
N TRP A 393 -15.25 -3.79 -9.25
CA TRP A 393 -16.52 -3.69 -9.98
C TRP A 393 -17.60 -2.98 -9.17
N VAL A 394 -17.76 -3.34 -7.89
CA VAL A 394 -18.75 -2.70 -7.02
C VAL A 394 -18.41 -1.24 -6.80
N ALA A 395 -17.16 -0.90 -6.55
CA ALA A 395 -16.71 0.48 -6.34
C ALA A 395 -16.96 1.38 -7.57
N SER A 396 -16.97 0.82 -8.79
CA SER A 396 -17.22 1.60 -10.01
C SER A 396 -18.63 2.16 -10.08
N VAL A 397 -19.62 1.46 -9.50
CA VAL A 397 -21.05 1.80 -9.60
C VAL A 397 -21.67 2.26 -8.28
N THR A 398 -20.91 2.20 -7.15
CA THR A 398 -21.43 2.57 -5.83
C THR A 398 -20.76 3.84 -5.29
N HIS A 399 -21.51 4.57 -4.46
CA HIS A 399 -20.94 5.60 -3.61
C HIS A 399 -20.28 4.94 -2.40
N VAL A 400 -19.03 5.32 -2.11
CA VAL A 400 -18.23 4.74 -1.02
C VAL A 400 -17.81 5.85 -0.07
N THR A 401 -18.17 5.69 1.20
CA THR A 401 -17.76 6.58 2.28
C THR A 401 -16.68 5.94 3.12
N TRP A 402 -15.86 6.77 3.77
CA TRP A 402 -14.90 6.30 4.75
C TRP A 402 -15.62 5.82 6.01
N GLN A 403 -15.20 4.70 6.56
CA GLN A 403 -15.68 4.16 7.84
C GLN A 403 -14.49 3.64 8.66
N PRO A 404 -14.49 3.85 9.99
CA PRO A 404 -13.42 3.38 10.86
C PRO A 404 -13.33 1.85 10.86
N ILE A 405 -12.11 1.36 11.05
CA ILE A 405 -11.82 -0.06 11.26
C ILE A 405 -11.39 -0.18 12.71
N PRO A 406 -12.04 -1.03 13.54
CA PRO A 406 -11.60 -1.26 14.91
C PRO A 406 -10.23 -1.94 14.95
N HIS A 407 -9.35 -1.46 15.84
CA HIS A 407 -8.06 -2.08 16.13
C HIS A 407 -8.01 -2.41 17.64
N ASP A 408 -7.91 -3.71 17.95
CA ASP A 408 -8.01 -4.21 19.32
C ASP A 408 -6.75 -4.96 19.78
N ALA A 409 -5.78 -5.18 18.89
CA ALA A 409 -4.58 -5.94 19.22
C ALA A 409 -3.62 -5.14 20.11
N LYS A 410 -3.83 -5.25 21.43
CA LYS A 410 -2.98 -4.65 22.47
C LYS A 410 -1.65 -5.39 22.62
N VAL A 411 -0.89 -5.49 21.53
CA VAL A 411 0.41 -6.17 21.51
C VAL A 411 1.52 -5.13 21.57
N LYS A 412 2.53 -5.34 22.41
CA LYS A 412 3.76 -4.54 22.43
C LYS A 412 4.79 -5.10 21.47
N ILE A 413 5.75 -4.25 21.05
CA ILE A 413 6.77 -4.65 20.09
C ILE A 413 7.63 -5.81 20.60
N GLU A 414 7.99 -5.82 21.88
CA GLU A 414 8.80 -6.88 22.49
C GLU A 414 8.08 -8.24 22.54
N GLU A 415 6.76 -8.24 22.66
CA GLU A 415 5.96 -9.46 22.64
C GLU A 415 5.85 -10.01 21.21
N LEU A 416 5.74 -9.11 20.23
CA LEU A 416 5.66 -9.48 18.83
C LEU A 416 6.98 -10.05 18.32
N GLU A 417 8.11 -9.46 18.68
CA GLU A 417 9.45 -9.95 18.31
C GLU A 417 9.75 -11.36 18.87
N LYS A 418 9.16 -11.73 20.01
CA LYS A 418 9.27 -13.10 20.56
C LYS A 418 8.49 -14.14 19.75
N LYS A 419 7.45 -13.73 19.00
CA LYS A 419 6.62 -14.61 18.18
C LYS A 419 7.24 -14.87 16.79
N ILE A 420 8.17 -14.05 16.36
CA ILE A 420 8.92 -14.14 15.11
C ILE A 420 10.19 -14.98 15.31
#